data_e128a9c05f76ed9e1deb938df6410466
#
_entry.id   e128a9c05f76ed9e1deb938df6410466
#
_cell.length_a   1.000
_cell.length_b   1.000
_cell.length_c   1.000
_cell.angle_alpha   90.00
_cell.angle_beta   90.00
_cell.angle_gamma   90.00
#
_symmetry.space_group_name_H-M   'P 1'
#
loop_
_entity.id
_entity.type
_entity.pdbx_description
1 polymer ?
#
loop_
_entity_poly.entity_id
_entity_poly.type
_entity_poly.pdbx_seq_one_letter_code
_entity_poly.pdbx_strand_id
1 'polypeptide(L)'
;MGEHDGRRRAAWRFVRAVIRSQASGVVGAALSGLLWQAGAVSAPLMVKYAIDHGVLTKDRHALLIWLGALLGVGLLEMTAGAVRHLYAIRNRARSDARVRDAIFAHALRLDASYHDRVGPGELMSRASSDSEHVARMMDSIGHTIGYVLTVFAVAIVLLVLHWRLALVVLIPLPLISFAGWAYSRRYHARTERLQERWGQAATLVEETVSGIRVVKGLGAGGPLAAEFRRRSGSIVDRALDIARLDAVFMPTLEFLPMLGLIAVLWLGGRRVINGDLSLG
;
A
#
# COMPACT_ATOMS: atom_id res chain seq x y z
N MET A 1 -21.70 22.76 10.36
CA MET A 1 -20.24 22.57 10.58
C MET A 1 -19.92 21.72 11.82
N GLY A 2 -20.71 21.76 12.90
CA GLY A 2 -20.43 21.02 14.16
C GLY A 2 -20.68 19.50 14.12
N GLU A 3 -21.62 19.02 13.32
CA GLU A 3 -22.00 17.58 13.30
C GLU A 3 -20.98 16.70 12.56
N HIS A 4 -20.34 17.23 11.52
CA HIS A 4 -19.25 16.57 10.81
C HIS A 4 -17.98 16.41 11.69
N ASP A 5 -17.70 17.39 12.55
CA ASP A 5 -16.56 17.35 13.48
C ASP A 5 -16.79 16.33 14.61
N GLY A 6 -18.03 16.20 15.10
CA GLY A 6 -18.41 15.20 16.10
C GLY A 6 -18.24 13.77 15.59
N ARG A 7 -18.70 13.50 14.37
CA ARG A 7 -18.57 12.17 13.71
C ARG A 7 -17.09 11.81 13.46
N ARG A 8 -16.29 12.77 13.03
CA ARG A 8 -14.84 12.58 12.82
C ARG A 8 -14.12 12.23 14.13
N ARG A 9 -14.42 12.92 15.22
CA ARG A 9 -13.85 12.65 16.55
C ARG A 9 -14.27 11.28 17.08
N ALA A 10 -15.50 10.87 16.86
CA ALA A 10 -16.01 9.55 17.25
C ALA A 10 -15.29 8.43 16.45
N ALA A 11 -15.16 8.60 15.13
CA ALA A 11 -14.43 7.67 14.29
C ALA A 11 -12.96 7.51 14.73
N TRP A 12 -12.26 8.61 15.01
CA TRP A 12 -10.88 8.57 15.51
C TRP A 12 -10.75 7.93 16.90
N ARG A 13 -11.71 8.13 17.77
CA ARG A 13 -11.75 7.43 19.07
C ARG A 13 -11.91 5.93 18.91
N PHE A 14 -12.78 5.50 18.01
CA PHE A 14 -12.97 4.08 17.70
C PHE A 14 -11.68 3.46 17.12
N VAL A 15 -11.07 4.08 16.11
CA VAL A 15 -9.81 3.65 15.51
C VAL A 15 -8.71 3.54 16.58
N ARG A 16 -8.57 4.54 17.45
CA ARG A 16 -7.59 4.52 18.54
C ARG A 16 -7.86 3.41 19.55
N ALA A 17 -9.13 3.11 19.86
CA ALA A 17 -9.50 2.02 20.75
C ALA A 17 -9.15 0.66 20.12
N VAL A 18 -9.39 0.46 18.83
CA VAL A 18 -9.00 -0.76 18.09
C VAL A 18 -7.48 -0.93 18.10
N ILE A 19 -6.71 0.12 17.82
CA ILE A 19 -5.23 0.07 17.84
C ILE A 19 -4.73 -0.26 19.25
N ARG A 20 -5.22 0.41 20.29
CA ARG A 20 -4.81 0.16 21.67
C ARG A 20 -5.10 -1.26 22.13
N SER A 21 -6.22 -1.80 21.72
CA SER A 21 -6.61 -3.19 22.08
C SER A 21 -5.73 -4.26 21.42
N GLN A 22 -4.89 -3.89 20.45
CA GLN A 22 -3.95 -4.76 19.75
C GLN A 22 -2.50 -4.29 19.93
N ALA A 23 -2.21 -3.50 20.96
CA ALA A 23 -0.89 -2.89 21.17
C ALA A 23 0.26 -3.91 21.08
N SER A 24 0.11 -5.09 21.67
CA SER A 24 1.13 -6.16 21.60
C SER A 24 1.38 -6.66 20.17
N GLY A 25 0.31 -6.83 19.40
CA GLY A 25 0.43 -7.25 17.99
C GLY A 25 1.04 -6.16 17.10
N VAL A 26 0.69 -4.88 17.36
CA VAL A 26 1.27 -3.73 16.65
C VAL A 26 2.75 -3.56 17.00
N VAL A 27 3.11 -3.67 18.27
CA VAL A 27 4.50 -3.63 18.72
C VAL A 27 5.31 -4.79 18.14
N GLY A 28 4.75 -6.02 18.15
CA GLY A 28 5.41 -7.18 17.53
C GLY A 28 5.66 -7.00 16.04
N ALA A 29 4.67 -6.46 15.31
CA ALA A 29 4.83 -6.13 13.90
C ALA A 29 5.86 -5.03 13.66
N ALA A 30 5.89 -4.00 14.52
CA ALA A 30 6.87 -2.92 14.43
C ALA A 30 8.29 -3.40 14.70
N LEU A 31 8.52 -4.16 15.77
CA LEU A 31 9.85 -4.69 16.11
C LEU A 31 10.37 -5.65 15.03
N SER A 32 9.54 -6.58 14.57
CA SER A 32 9.92 -7.47 13.46
C SER A 32 10.14 -6.72 12.15
N GLY A 33 9.38 -5.64 11.90
CA GLY A 33 9.59 -4.77 10.77
C GLY A 33 10.90 -3.99 10.83
N LEU A 34 11.27 -3.48 11.99
CA LEU A 34 12.58 -2.82 12.22
C LEU A 34 13.73 -3.80 12.03
N LEU A 35 13.59 -5.03 12.54
CA LEU A 35 14.62 -6.06 12.38
C LEU A 35 14.79 -6.47 10.92
N TRP A 36 13.68 -6.66 10.20
CA TRP A 36 13.68 -6.90 8.76
C TRP A 36 14.36 -5.77 8.00
N GLN A 37 14.06 -4.52 8.35
CA GLN A 37 14.65 -3.34 7.72
C GLN A 37 16.15 -3.22 8.02
N ALA A 38 16.57 -3.52 9.26
CA ALA A 38 17.98 -3.54 9.60
C ALA A 38 18.76 -4.56 8.75
N GLY A 39 18.19 -5.74 8.49
CA GLY A 39 18.72 -6.72 7.54
C GLY A 39 18.90 -6.14 6.14
N ALA A 40 17.85 -5.59 5.58
CA ALA A 40 17.84 -5.02 4.22
C ALA A 40 18.88 -3.89 4.04
N VAL A 41 19.08 -3.04 5.06
CA VAL A 41 20.09 -1.97 5.05
C VAL A 41 21.50 -2.52 5.26
N SER A 42 21.65 -3.61 6.02
CA SER A 42 22.96 -4.21 6.31
C SER A 42 23.52 -5.05 5.17
N ALA A 43 22.66 -5.64 4.34
CA ALA A 43 23.07 -6.51 3.23
C ALA A 43 24.07 -5.81 2.26
N PRO A 44 23.81 -4.58 1.75
CA PRO A 44 24.78 -3.86 0.92
C PRO A 44 26.11 -3.58 1.63
N LEU A 45 26.08 -3.34 2.95
CA LEU A 45 27.31 -3.13 3.74
C LEU A 45 28.15 -4.41 3.83
N MET A 46 27.50 -5.58 3.97
CA MET A 46 28.21 -6.86 3.94
C MET A 46 28.84 -7.13 2.59
N VAL A 47 28.14 -6.80 1.49
CA VAL A 47 28.69 -6.88 0.13
C VAL A 47 29.90 -5.96 -0.04
N LYS A 48 29.80 -4.72 0.45
CA LYS A 48 30.91 -3.77 0.46
C LYS A 48 32.14 -4.37 1.15
N TYR A 49 31.98 -4.85 2.37
CA TYR A 49 33.10 -5.44 3.13
C TYR A 49 33.66 -6.72 2.50
N ALA A 50 32.81 -7.54 1.87
CA ALA A 50 33.25 -8.72 1.12
C ALA A 50 34.15 -8.32 -0.07
N ILE A 51 33.80 -7.26 -0.78
CA ILE A 51 34.61 -6.73 -1.89
C ILE A 51 35.92 -6.13 -1.39
N ASP A 52 35.84 -5.21 -0.41
CA ASP A 52 37.02 -4.44 0.06
C ASP A 52 38.02 -5.33 0.78
N HIS A 53 37.58 -6.26 1.64
CA HIS A 53 38.46 -7.09 2.47
C HIS A 53 38.65 -8.52 1.98
N GLY A 54 37.83 -8.98 1.05
CA GLY A 54 37.94 -10.34 0.50
C GLY A 54 38.49 -10.35 -0.92
N VAL A 55 37.79 -9.67 -1.84
CA VAL A 55 38.12 -9.72 -3.26
C VAL A 55 39.36 -8.91 -3.59
N LEU A 56 39.42 -7.65 -3.14
CA LEU A 56 40.55 -6.74 -3.45
C LEU A 56 41.85 -7.17 -2.79
N THR A 57 41.78 -7.71 -1.58
CA THR A 57 42.94 -8.24 -0.86
C THR A 57 43.32 -9.67 -1.25
N LYS A 58 42.46 -10.34 -2.08
CA LYS A 58 42.60 -11.75 -2.46
C LYS A 58 42.63 -12.70 -1.24
N ASP A 59 42.02 -12.29 -0.13
CA ASP A 59 41.91 -13.08 1.10
C ASP A 59 40.66 -13.95 1.08
N ARG A 60 40.83 -15.25 0.84
CA ARG A 60 39.73 -16.23 0.81
C ARG A 60 39.03 -16.39 2.16
N HIS A 61 39.76 -16.26 3.25
CA HIS A 61 39.21 -16.43 4.60
C HIS A 61 38.30 -15.26 4.96
N ALA A 62 38.76 -14.02 4.72
CA ALA A 62 37.95 -12.82 4.90
C ALA A 62 36.70 -12.86 4.00
N LEU A 63 36.84 -13.29 2.74
CA LEU A 63 35.68 -13.44 1.83
C LEU A 63 34.64 -14.41 2.37
N LEU A 64 35.05 -15.59 2.88
CA LEU A 64 34.13 -16.58 3.47
C LEU A 64 33.41 -16.05 4.71
N ILE A 65 34.08 -15.27 5.56
CA ILE A 65 33.47 -14.63 6.73
C ILE A 65 32.38 -13.67 6.31
N TRP A 66 32.65 -12.78 5.36
CA TRP A 66 31.66 -11.79 4.90
C TRP A 66 30.50 -12.42 4.13
N LEU A 67 30.74 -13.50 3.36
CA LEU A 67 29.67 -14.27 2.71
C LEU A 67 28.81 -15.00 3.78
N GLY A 68 29.41 -15.55 4.82
CA GLY A 68 28.70 -16.12 5.96
C GLY A 68 27.87 -15.08 6.72
N ALA A 69 28.40 -13.88 6.93
CA ALA A 69 27.68 -12.75 7.51
C ALA A 69 26.49 -12.33 6.62
N LEU A 70 26.69 -12.25 5.31
CA LEU A 70 25.63 -11.94 4.35
C LEU A 70 24.50 -12.98 4.39
N LEU A 71 24.87 -14.28 4.42
CA LEU A 71 23.90 -15.37 4.59
C LEU A 71 23.13 -15.23 5.92
N GLY A 72 23.83 -14.93 7.02
CA GLY A 72 23.21 -14.70 8.35
C GLY A 72 22.23 -13.53 8.32
N VAL A 73 22.59 -12.41 7.69
CA VAL A 73 21.71 -11.26 7.51
C VAL A 73 20.50 -11.64 6.64
N GLY A 74 20.69 -12.39 5.56
CA GLY A 74 19.58 -12.86 4.72
C GLY A 74 18.60 -13.79 5.45
N LEU A 75 19.11 -14.70 6.28
CA LEU A 75 18.28 -15.55 7.13
C LEU A 75 17.51 -14.75 8.20
N LEU A 76 18.17 -13.75 8.79
CA LEU A 76 17.54 -12.82 9.73
C LEU A 76 16.42 -12.04 9.04
N GLU A 77 16.67 -11.51 7.85
CA GLU A 77 15.69 -10.78 7.05
C GLU A 77 14.49 -11.66 6.69
N MET A 78 14.73 -12.88 6.23
CA MET A 78 13.69 -13.85 5.90
C MET A 78 12.81 -14.16 7.12
N THR A 79 13.42 -14.47 8.26
CA THR A 79 12.68 -14.82 9.49
C THR A 79 11.93 -13.63 10.06
N ALA A 80 12.56 -12.46 10.12
CA ALA A 80 11.92 -11.22 10.57
C ALA A 80 10.78 -10.82 9.65
N GLY A 81 10.93 -10.97 8.33
CA GLY A 81 9.89 -10.74 7.34
C GLY A 81 8.68 -11.67 7.50
N ALA A 82 8.93 -12.97 7.71
CA ALA A 82 7.89 -13.96 7.97
C ALA A 82 7.11 -13.64 9.25
N VAL A 83 7.83 -13.33 10.35
CA VAL A 83 7.21 -12.95 11.62
C VAL A 83 6.38 -11.66 11.48
N ARG A 84 6.92 -10.65 10.79
CA ARG A 84 6.18 -9.41 10.49
C ARG A 84 4.89 -9.69 9.71
N HIS A 85 4.96 -10.56 8.70
CA HIS A 85 3.79 -10.92 7.90
C HIS A 85 2.72 -11.66 8.73
N LEU A 86 3.14 -12.58 9.61
CA LEU A 86 2.24 -13.25 10.54
C LEU A 86 1.53 -12.26 11.49
N TYR A 87 2.25 -11.27 12.03
CA TYR A 87 1.63 -10.23 12.85
C TYR A 87 0.66 -9.37 12.04
N ALA A 88 0.99 -9.00 10.80
CA ALA A 88 0.12 -8.22 9.92
C ALA A 88 -1.20 -8.95 9.66
N ILE A 89 -1.15 -10.24 9.26
CA ILE A 89 -2.35 -11.06 9.03
C ILE A 89 -3.17 -11.21 10.32
N ARG A 90 -2.54 -11.51 11.45
CA ARG A 90 -3.23 -11.66 12.74
C ARG A 90 -3.91 -10.37 13.20
N ASN A 91 -3.22 -9.24 13.05
CA ASN A 91 -3.77 -7.93 13.41
C ASN A 91 -4.95 -7.57 12.52
N ARG A 92 -4.85 -7.82 11.20
CA ARG A 92 -5.95 -7.62 10.26
C ARG A 92 -7.17 -8.46 10.61
N ALA A 93 -6.98 -9.78 10.83
CA ALA A 93 -8.08 -10.67 11.17
C ALA A 93 -8.75 -10.31 12.51
N ARG A 94 -7.95 -9.92 13.53
CA ARG A 94 -8.47 -9.46 14.82
C ARG A 94 -9.19 -8.12 14.71
N SER A 95 -8.73 -7.21 13.85
CA SER A 95 -9.42 -5.95 13.60
C SER A 95 -10.76 -6.18 12.94
N ASP A 96 -10.80 -7.01 11.91
CA ASP A 96 -12.03 -7.38 11.20
C ASP A 96 -13.07 -8.00 12.16
N ALA A 97 -12.65 -9.02 12.93
CA ALA A 97 -13.53 -9.66 13.92
C ALA A 97 -14.11 -8.66 14.94
N ARG A 98 -13.29 -7.77 15.50
CA ARG A 98 -13.75 -6.77 16.48
C ARG A 98 -14.70 -5.75 15.90
N VAL A 99 -14.47 -5.32 14.65
CA VAL A 99 -15.39 -4.39 13.98
C VAL A 99 -16.73 -5.07 13.74
N ARG A 100 -16.74 -6.34 13.31
CA ARG A 100 -17.96 -7.14 13.15
C ARG A 100 -18.70 -7.32 14.46
N ASP A 101 -18.00 -7.69 15.53
CA ASP A 101 -18.58 -7.81 16.87
C ASP A 101 -19.20 -6.49 17.34
N ALA A 102 -18.51 -5.37 17.12
CA ALA A 102 -19.01 -4.05 17.50
C ALA A 102 -20.26 -3.66 16.69
N ILE A 103 -20.29 -3.93 15.38
CA ILE A 103 -21.46 -3.69 14.52
C ILE A 103 -22.62 -4.56 14.99
N PHE A 104 -22.39 -5.85 15.22
CA PHE A 104 -23.43 -6.79 15.66
C PHE A 104 -24.00 -6.42 17.04
N ALA A 105 -23.11 -6.14 18.01
CA ALA A 105 -23.52 -5.70 19.34
C ALA A 105 -24.30 -4.38 19.30
N HIS A 106 -23.98 -3.48 18.36
CA HIS A 106 -24.72 -2.24 18.17
C HIS A 106 -26.08 -2.50 17.52
N ALA A 107 -26.13 -3.34 16.50
CA ALA A 107 -27.38 -3.72 15.84
C ALA A 107 -28.40 -4.32 16.81
N LEU A 108 -27.96 -5.18 17.73
CA LEU A 108 -28.85 -5.77 18.76
C LEU A 108 -29.43 -4.73 19.74
N ARG A 109 -28.87 -3.53 19.82
CA ARG A 109 -29.38 -2.44 20.72
C ARG A 109 -30.29 -1.45 20.00
N LEU A 110 -30.44 -1.59 18.69
CA LEU A 110 -31.29 -0.70 17.89
C LEU A 110 -32.75 -1.15 17.97
N ASP A 111 -33.67 -0.19 17.89
CA ASP A 111 -35.11 -0.44 17.93
C ASP A 111 -35.58 -1.27 16.72
N ALA A 112 -36.67 -2.03 16.92
CA ALA A 112 -37.32 -2.83 15.88
C ALA A 112 -37.67 -1.98 14.65
N SER A 113 -38.13 -0.75 14.85
CA SER A 113 -38.44 0.20 13.77
C SER A 113 -37.24 0.54 12.87
N TYR A 114 -36.00 0.44 13.37
CA TYR A 114 -34.78 0.58 12.57
C TYR A 114 -34.58 -0.65 11.67
N HIS A 115 -34.74 -1.85 12.25
CA HIS A 115 -34.62 -3.11 11.53
C HIS A 115 -35.64 -3.26 10.41
N ASP A 116 -36.88 -2.82 10.65
CA ASP A 116 -37.96 -2.81 9.65
C ASP A 116 -37.65 -1.89 8.47
N ARG A 117 -36.96 -0.76 8.71
CA ARG A 117 -36.60 0.22 7.66
C ARG A 117 -35.37 -0.15 6.88
N VAL A 118 -34.34 -0.66 7.55
CA VAL A 118 -33.01 -0.88 6.96
C VAL A 118 -32.89 -2.28 6.34
N GLY A 119 -33.63 -3.24 6.91
CA GLY A 119 -33.60 -4.62 6.45
C GLY A 119 -32.32 -5.39 6.84
N PRO A 120 -32.40 -6.72 6.92
CA PRO A 120 -31.28 -7.56 7.36
C PRO A 120 -30.11 -7.56 6.36
N GLY A 121 -30.38 -7.37 5.05
CA GLY A 121 -29.36 -7.35 4.01
C GLY A 121 -28.36 -6.18 4.16
N GLU A 122 -28.84 -5.00 4.50
CA GLU A 122 -28.00 -3.82 4.72
C GLU A 122 -27.09 -4.00 5.95
N LEU A 123 -27.61 -4.58 7.05
CA LEU A 123 -26.81 -4.88 8.25
C LEU A 123 -25.72 -5.91 7.94
N MET A 124 -26.05 -6.95 7.17
CA MET A 124 -25.07 -7.96 6.74
C MET A 124 -24.02 -7.37 5.81
N SER A 125 -24.41 -6.50 4.91
CA SER A 125 -23.48 -5.78 4.03
C SER A 125 -22.50 -4.92 4.83
N ARG A 126 -23.00 -4.14 5.79
CA ARG A 126 -22.15 -3.32 6.68
C ARG A 126 -21.22 -4.17 7.54
N ALA A 127 -21.73 -5.25 8.13
CA ALA A 127 -20.93 -6.16 8.94
C ALA A 127 -19.85 -6.90 8.13
N SER A 128 -20.04 -7.08 6.82
CA SER A 128 -19.11 -7.78 5.94
C SER A 128 -18.14 -6.82 5.24
N SER A 129 -18.66 -5.91 4.40
CA SER A 129 -17.80 -5.07 3.55
C SER A 129 -17.16 -3.91 4.31
N ASP A 130 -17.89 -3.23 5.22
CA ASP A 130 -17.34 -2.08 5.94
C ASP A 130 -16.28 -2.51 6.94
N SER A 131 -16.45 -3.67 7.60
CA SER A 131 -15.44 -4.22 8.51
C SER A 131 -14.13 -4.53 7.76
N GLU A 132 -14.22 -5.11 6.57
CA GLU A 132 -13.05 -5.41 5.75
C GLU A 132 -12.36 -4.12 5.25
N HIS A 133 -13.12 -3.07 4.91
CA HIS A 133 -12.55 -1.77 4.55
C HIS A 133 -11.75 -1.15 5.70
N VAL A 134 -12.29 -1.19 6.92
CA VAL A 134 -11.57 -0.72 8.12
C VAL A 134 -10.31 -1.54 8.37
N ALA A 135 -10.38 -2.87 8.25
CA ALA A 135 -9.22 -3.74 8.43
C ALA A 135 -8.12 -3.48 7.39
N ARG A 136 -8.48 -3.26 6.12
CA ARG A 136 -7.53 -2.86 5.06
C ARG A 136 -6.90 -1.49 5.31
N MET A 137 -7.69 -0.52 5.79
CA MET A 137 -7.16 0.80 6.15
C MET A 137 -6.12 0.72 7.27
N MET A 138 -6.34 -0.12 8.28
CA MET A 138 -5.39 -0.37 9.36
C MET A 138 -4.08 -0.95 8.85
N ASP A 139 -4.14 -1.91 7.94
CA ASP A 139 -2.98 -2.54 7.30
C ASP A 139 -2.18 -1.51 6.48
N SER A 140 -2.87 -0.69 5.68
CA SER A 140 -2.25 0.39 4.88
C SER A 140 -1.51 1.42 5.73
N ILE A 141 -2.04 1.79 6.91
CA ILE A 141 -1.38 2.71 7.84
C ILE A 141 -0.07 2.10 8.34
N GLY A 142 -0.08 0.82 8.73
CA GLY A 142 1.11 0.12 9.19
C GLY A 142 2.20 0.06 8.12
N HIS A 143 1.84 -0.25 6.89
CA HIS A 143 2.75 -0.26 5.75
C HIS A 143 3.33 1.12 5.47
N THR A 144 2.50 2.16 5.45
CA THR A 144 2.95 3.54 5.20
C THR A 144 3.97 4.01 6.23
N ILE A 145 3.71 3.76 7.52
CA ILE A 145 4.66 4.09 8.59
C ILE A 145 5.98 3.33 8.38
N GLY A 146 5.92 2.04 8.05
CA GLY A 146 7.11 1.24 7.76
C GLY A 146 7.94 1.81 6.63
N TYR A 147 7.32 2.17 5.49
CA TYR A 147 8.02 2.79 4.36
C TYR A 147 8.66 4.13 4.72
N VAL A 148 7.97 4.99 5.46
CA VAL A 148 8.51 6.28 5.90
C VAL A 148 9.74 6.07 6.78
N LEU A 149 9.67 5.17 7.75
CA LEU A 149 10.82 4.83 8.61
C LEU A 149 12.00 4.27 7.80
N THR A 150 11.72 3.43 6.80
CA THR A 150 12.73 2.91 5.87
C THR A 150 13.46 4.03 5.14
N VAL A 151 12.72 4.95 4.54
CA VAL A 151 13.32 6.08 3.80
C VAL A 151 14.21 6.91 4.71
N PHE A 152 13.77 7.20 5.94
CA PHE A 152 14.59 7.93 6.91
C PHE A 152 15.82 7.14 7.33
N ALA A 153 15.70 5.84 7.62
CA ALA A 153 16.84 5.02 8.01
C ALA A 153 17.89 4.95 6.90
N VAL A 154 17.48 4.69 5.67
CA VAL A 154 18.38 4.66 4.50
C VAL A 154 19.02 6.03 4.28
N ALA A 155 18.25 7.12 4.37
CA ALA A 155 18.78 8.47 4.22
C ALA A 155 19.85 8.79 5.28
N ILE A 156 19.64 8.42 6.54
CA ILE A 156 20.63 8.60 7.62
C ILE A 156 21.89 7.80 7.33
N VAL A 157 21.77 6.52 6.96
CA VAL A 157 22.93 5.67 6.64
C VAL A 157 23.73 6.26 5.49
N LEU A 158 23.07 6.69 4.40
CA LEU A 158 23.73 7.31 3.25
C LEU A 158 24.44 8.62 3.65
N LEU A 159 23.80 9.46 4.46
CA LEU A 159 24.40 10.72 4.92
C LEU A 159 25.64 10.48 5.80
N VAL A 160 25.61 9.47 6.65
CA VAL A 160 26.75 9.10 7.51
C VAL A 160 27.91 8.50 6.68
N LEU A 161 27.58 7.66 5.69
CA LEU A 161 28.60 7.04 4.83
C LEU A 161 29.25 8.08 3.91
N HIS A 162 28.43 8.87 3.18
CA HIS A 162 28.93 9.85 2.22
C HIS A 162 27.88 10.95 1.90
N TRP A 163 27.87 12.04 2.68
CA TRP A 163 26.86 13.10 2.60
C TRP A 163 26.68 13.69 1.18
N ARG A 164 27.76 13.84 0.40
CA ARG A 164 27.68 14.38 -0.97
C ARG A 164 26.97 13.44 -1.94
N LEU A 165 27.24 12.13 -1.84
CA LEU A 165 26.54 11.12 -2.65
C LEU A 165 25.09 10.93 -2.17
N ALA A 166 24.87 11.01 -0.85
CA ALA A 166 23.53 10.97 -0.27
C ALA A 166 22.62 12.06 -0.83
N LEU A 167 23.13 13.31 -0.94
CA LEU A 167 22.34 14.41 -1.53
C LEU A 167 21.90 14.10 -2.96
N VAL A 168 22.79 13.49 -3.78
CA VAL A 168 22.44 13.11 -5.15
C VAL A 168 21.31 12.09 -5.19
N VAL A 169 21.30 11.10 -4.25
CA VAL A 169 20.23 10.09 -4.14
C VAL A 169 18.93 10.70 -3.61
N LEU A 170 19.03 11.68 -2.70
CA LEU A 170 17.88 12.29 -2.04
C LEU A 170 17.16 13.33 -2.92
N ILE A 171 17.86 13.97 -3.87
CA ILE A 171 17.27 14.98 -4.78
C ILE A 171 16.04 14.46 -5.55
N PRO A 172 16.02 13.23 -6.12
CA PRO A 172 14.84 12.73 -6.81
C PRO A 172 13.63 12.46 -5.90
N LEU A 173 13.79 12.26 -4.57
CA LEU A 173 12.69 11.91 -3.67
C LEU A 173 11.55 12.93 -3.60
N PRO A 174 11.81 14.25 -3.45
CA PRO A 174 10.76 15.25 -3.52
C PRO A 174 10.04 15.24 -4.87
N LEU A 175 10.76 15.03 -5.98
CA LEU A 175 10.20 14.99 -7.32
C LEU A 175 9.28 13.76 -7.49
N ILE A 176 9.72 12.58 -7.02
CA ILE A 176 8.92 11.36 -6.99
C ILE A 176 7.66 11.55 -6.14
N SER A 177 7.81 12.17 -4.96
CA SER A 177 6.69 12.45 -4.05
C SER A 177 5.66 13.40 -4.68
N PHE A 178 6.13 14.45 -5.36
CA PHE A 178 5.27 15.39 -6.07
C PHE A 178 4.57 14.72 -7.28
N ALA A 179 5.30 13.94 -8.06
CA ALA A 179 4.74 13.17 -9.17
C ALA A 179 3.68 12.17 -8.66
N GLY A 180 3.96 11.44 -7.58
CA GLY A 180 3.03 10.51 -6.95
C GLY A 180 1.77 11.21 -6.42
N TRP A 181 1.92 12.39 -5.82
CA TRP A 181 0.78 13.20 -5.38
C TRP A 181 -0.08 13.67 -6.58
N ALA A 182 0.55 14.17 -7.63
CA ALA A 182 -0.14 14.62 -8.86
C ALA A 182 -0.87 13.46 -9.56
N TYR A 183 -0.24 12.28 -9.61
CA TYR A 183 -0.85 11.05 -10.08
C TYR A 183 -2.07 10.65 -9.24
N SER A 184 -1.90 10.52 -7.92
CA SER A 184 -2.97 10.11 -6.99
C SER A 184 -4.21 11.00 -7.14
N ARG A 185 -4.03 12.32 -7.22
CA ARG A 185 -5.13 13.27 -7.41
C ARG A 185 -5.89 13.05 -8.72
N ARG A 186 -5.17 12.80 -9.82
CA ARG A 186 -5.79 12.54 -11.13
C ARG A 186 -6.45 11.16 -11.19
N TYR A 187 -5.83 10.16 -10.57
CA TYR A 187 -6.31 8.80 -10.50
C TYR A 187 -7.64 8.72 -9.73
N HIS A 188 -7.73 9.32 -8.54
CA HIS A 188 -8.96 9.34 -7.75
C HIS A 188 -10.13 9.95 -8.52
N ALA A 189 -9.94 11.12 -9.13
CA ALA A 189 -10.99 11.79 -9.88
C ALA A 189 -11.51 10.96 -11.07
N ARG A 190 -10.65 10.16 -11.71
CA ARG A 190 -11.05 9.28 -12.81
C ARG A 190 -11.73 8.01 -12.32
N THR A 191 -11.24 7.46 -11.19
CA THR A 191 -11.82 6.27 -10.57
C THR A 191 -13.24 6.54 -10.05
N GLU A 192 -13.50 7.71 -9.45
CA GLU A 192 -14.84 8.11 -9.05
C GLU A 192 -15.81 8.11 -10.25
N ARG A 193 -15.42 8.70 -11.38
CA ARG A 193 -16.24 8.69 -12.60
C ARG A 193 -16.47 7.28 -13.16
N LEU A 194 -15.48 6.40 -13.06
CA LEU A 194 -15.63 4.99 -13.44
C LEU A 194 -16.65 4.29 -12.51
N GLN A 195 -16.56 4.51 -11.20
CA GLN A 195 -17.49 3.97 -10.22
C GLN A 195 -18.94 4.42 -10.47
N GLU A 196 -19.15 5.71 -10.81
CA GLU A 196 -20.47 6.23 -11.19
C GLU A 196 -21.04 5.48 -12.40
N ARG A 197 -20.21 5.19 -13.43
CA ARG A 197 -20.67 4.43 -14.61
C ARG A 197 -21.00 2.98 -14.27
N TRP A 198 -20.23 2.35 -13.41
CA TRP A 198 -20.55 1.03 -12.89
C TRP A 198 -21.88 1.03 -12.12
N GLY A 199 -22.10 2.02 -11.24
CA GLY A 199 -23.37 2.19 -10.54
C GLY A 199 -24.56 2.31 -11.50
N GLN A 200 -24.46 3.18 -12.53
CA GLN A 200 -25.51 3.36 -13.53
C GLN A 200 -25.82 2.08 -14.32
N ALA A 201 -24.79 1.27 -14.63
CA ALA A 201 -25.00 -0.01 -15.31
C ALA A 201 -25.64 -1.05 -14.37
N ALA A 202 -25.22 -1.10 -13.11
CA ALA A 202 -25.80 -1.98 -12.09
C ALA A 202 -27.28 -1.68 -11.86
N THR A 203 -27.66 -0.40 -11.71
CA THR A 203 -29.06 0.01 -11.56
C THR A 203 -29.91 -0.44 -12.76
N LEU A 204 -29.41 -0.29 -14.00
CA LEU A 204 -30.14 -0.77 -15.17
C LEU A 204 -30.40 -2.29 -15.12
N VAL A 205 -29.40 -3.07 -14.69
CA VAL A 205 -29.55 -4.53 -14.53
C VAL A 205 -30.58 -4.85 -13.45
N GLU A 206 -30.48 -4.21 -12.29
CA GLU A 206 -31.41 -4.39 -11.18
C GLU A 206 -32.85 -4.08 -11.58
N GLU A 207 -33.10 -2.92 -12.21
CA GLU A 207 -34.42 -2.53 -12.73
C GLU A 207 -34.95 -3.52 -13.75
N THR A 208 -34.08 -3.97 -14.69
CA THR A 208 -34.44 -4.93 -15.74
C THR A 208 -34.81 -6.29 -15.15
N VAL A 209 -34.05 -6.78 -14.16
CA VAL A 209 -34.30 -8.08 -13.52
C VAL A 209 -35.55 -8.01 -12.65
N SER A 210 -35.72 -6.94 -11.88
CA SER A 210 -36.90 -6.74 -11.05
C SER A 210 -38.18 -6.63 -11.89
N GLY A 211 -38.12 -5.97 -13.04
CA GLY A 211 -39.21 -5.82 -13.99
C GLY A 211 -39.28 -6.88 -15.08
N ILE A 212 -38.58 -8.02 -14.97
CA ILE A 212 -38.36 -8.98 -16.07
C ILE A 212 -39.63 -9.50 -16.71
N ARG A 213 -40.73 -9.62 -15.96
CA ARG A 213 -42.01 -10.05 -16.49
C ARG A 213 -42.56 -9.00 -17.45
N VAL A 214 -42.47 -7.72 -17.13
CA VAL A 214 -42.91 -6.58 -17.99
C VAL A 214 -42.02 -6.50 -19.20
N VAL A 215 -40.69 -6.60 -19.02
CA VAL A 215 -39.74 -6.57 -20.14
C VAL A 215 -40.01 -7.69 -21.14
N LYS A 216 -40.30 -8.89 -20.69
CA LYS A 216 -40.63 -10.03 -21.56
C LYS A 216 -42.01 -9.85 -22.20
N GLY A 217 -43.03 -9.38 -21.45
CA GLY A 217 -44.38 -9.15 -21.94
C GLY A 217 -44.43 -8.08 -23.04
N LEU A 218 -43.62 -7.03 -22.95
CA LEU A 218 -43.53 -5.93 -23.93
C LEU A 218 -42.48 -6.18 -25.03
N GLY A 219 -41.75 -7.30 -25.01
CA GLY A 219 -40.70 -7.54 -26.01
C GLY A 219 -39.51 -6.56 -25.92
N ALA A 220 -39.31 -5.85 -24.79
CA ALA A 220 -38.37 -4.76 -24.65
C ALA A 220 -36.89 -5.24 -24.38
N GLY A 221 -36.60 -6.54 -24.50
CA GLY A 221 -35.29 -7.09 -24.26
C GLY A 221 -34.19 -6.57 -25.20
N GLY A 222 -34.51 -6.39 -26.49
CA GLY A 222 -33.57 -5.86 -27.48
C GLY A 222 -33.08 -4.42 -27.18
N PRO A 223 -33.97 -3.47 -26.99
CA PRO A 223 -33.63 -2.09 -26.59
C PRO A 223 -32.82 -2.01 -25.28
N LEU A 224 -33.20 -2.78 -24.27
CA LEU A 224 -32.48 -2.81 -22.98
C LEU A 224 -31.07 -3.40 -23.12
N ALA A 225 -30.89 -4.44 -23.92
CA ALA A 225 -29.58 -5.00 -24.23
C ALA A 225 -28.71 -4.00 -25.02
N ALA A 226 -29.28 -3.22 -25.90
CA ALA A 226 -28.56 -2.16 -26.61
C ALA A 226 -28.11 -1.04 -25.63
N GLU A 227 -29.01 -0.62 -24.75
CA GLU A 227 -28.70 0.35 -23.70
C GLU A 227 -27.58 -0.14 -22.77
N PHE A 228 -27.65 -1.39 -22.31
CA PHE A 228 -26.60 -1.98 -21.49
C PHE A 228 -25.26 -2.02 -22.21
N ARG A 229 -25.22 -2.40 -23.49
CA ARG A 229 -23.98 -2.36 -24.30
C ARG A 229 -23.41 -0.95 -24.41
N ARG A 230 -24.26 0.08 -24.58
CA ARG A 230 -23.82 1.48 -24.62
C ARG A 230 -23.19 1.91 -23.30
N ARG A 231 -23.81 1.58 -22.15
CA ARG A 231 -23.28 1.87 -20.82
C ARG A 231 -21.97 1.12 -20.55
N SER A 232 -21.91 -0.16 -20.92
CA SER A 232 -20.68 -0.97 -20.82
C SER A 232 -19.55 -0.39 -21.67
N GLY A 233 -19.84 0.10 -22.89
CA GLY A 233 -18.88 0.83 -23.71
C GLY A 233 -18.31 2.05 -22.99
N SER A 234 -19.17 2.84 -22.33
CA SER A 234 -18.72 4.01 -21.55
C SER A 234 -17.85 3.63 -20.35
N ILE A 235 -18.06 2.45 -19.76
CA ILE A 235 -17.20 1.92 -18.68
C ILE A 235 -15.81 1.61 -19.24
N VAL A 236 -15.74 0.94 -20.39
CA VAL A 236 -14.47 0.63 -21.08
C VAL A 236 -13.70 1.90 -21.40
N ASP A 237 -14.37 2.93 -21.94
CA ASP A 237 -13.72 4.22 -22.26
C ASP A 237 -13.11 4.87 -21.01
N ARG A 238 -13.85 4.87 -19.88
CA ARG A 238 -13.33 5.41 -18.61
C ARG A 238 -12.20 4.57 -18.02
N ALA A 239 -12.25 3.25 -18.14
CA ALA A 239 -11.16 2.36 -17.74
C ALA A 239 -9.91 2.60 -18.59
N LEU A 240 -10.08 2.81 -19.91
CA LEU A 240 -8.96 3.17 -20.79
C LEU A 240 -8.37 4.55 -20.47
N ASP A 241 -9.16 5.53 -20.03
CA ASP A 241 -8.65 6.83 -19.57
C ASP A 241 -7.74 6.68 -18.31
N ILE A 242 -8.07 5.73 -17.43
CA ILE A 242 -7.21 5.39 -16.28
C ILE A 242 -5.96 4.67 -16.76
N ALA A 243 -6.11 3.66 -17.62
CA ALA A 243 -4.99 2.89 -18.17
C ALA A 243 -3.97 3.78 -18.92
N ARG A 244 -4.45 4.79 -19.66
CA ARG A 244 -3.58 5.79 -20.32
C ARG A 244 -2.81 6.64 -19.30
N LEU A 245 -3.44 6.99 -18.18
CA LEU A 245 -2.76 7.69 -17.09
C LEU A 245 -1.65 6.81 -16.52
N ASP A 246 -1.96 5.54 -16.23
CA ASP A 246 -1.02 4.56 -15.68
C ASP A 246 0.15 4.29 -16.63
N ALA A 247 -0.13 4.16 -17.92
CA ALA A 247 0.87 3.91 -18.96
C ALA A 247 1.95 5.01 -19.04
N VAL A 248 1.62 6.23 -18.64
CA VAL A 248 2.62 7.34 -18.60
C VAL A 248 3.26 7.45 -17.24
N PHE A 249 2.47 7.39 -16.17
CA PHE A 249 2.96 7.65 -14.82
C PHE A 249 3.78 6.52 -14.22
N MET A 250 3.38 5.26 -14.41
CA MET A 250 4.10 4.12 -13.83
C MET A 250 5.55 4.02 -14.34
N PRO A 251 5.81 4.05 -15.66
CA PRO A 251 7.18 4.07 -16.16
C PRO A 251 7.97 5.32 -15.72
N THR A 252 7.30 6.48 -15.59
CA THR A 252 7.97 7.71 -15.13
C THR A 252 8.42 7.56 -13.67
N LEU A 253 7.58 6.99 -12.79
CA LEU A 253 7.94 6.75 -11.39
C LEU A 253 9.06 5.71 -11.24
N GLU A 254 9.13 4.72 -12.14
CA GLU A 254 10.22 3.73 -12.17
C GLU A 254 11.52 4.31 -12.73
N PHE A 255 11.42 5.21 -13.70
CA PHE A 255 12.59 5.83 -14.33
C PHE A 255 13.31 6.87 -13.44
N LEU A 256 12.57 7.62 -12.63
CA LEU A 256 13.11 8.66 -11.75
C LEU A 256 14.21 8.15 -10.78
N PRO A 257 14.04 7.04 -10.06
CA PRO A 257 15.10 6.46 -9.23
C PRO A 257 16.31 6.02 -10.04
N MET A 258 16.12 5.57 -11.29
CA MET A 258 17.22 5.15 -12.17
C MET A 258 18.15 6.29 -12.54
N LEU A 259 17.62 7.52 -12.69
CA LEU A 259 18.45 8.72 -12.86
C LEU A 259 19.37 8.96 -11.65
N GLY A 260 18.84 8.75 -10.44
CA GLY A 260 19.64 8.81 -9.20
C GLY A 260 20.77 7.78 -9.20
N LEU A 261 20.46 6.54 -9.59
CA LEU A 261 21.45 5.46 -9.68
C LEU A 261 22.55 5.79 -10.70
N ILE A 262 22.19 6.28 -11.90
CA ILE A 262 23.15 6.70 -12.93
C ILE A 262 24.04 7.82 -12.40
N ALA A 263 23.48 8.82 -11.73
CA ALA A 263 24.25 9.92 -11.16
C ALA A 263 25.23 9.45 -10.07
N VAL A 264 24.79 8.53 -9.20
CA VAL A 264 25.67 7.93 -8.17
C VAL A 264 26.78 7.12 -8.78
N LEU A 265 26.50 6.29 -9.78
CA LEU A 265 27.51 5.50 -10.48
C LEU A 265 28.53 6.39 -11.20
N TRP A 266 28.08 7.46 -11.82
CA TRP A 266 29.00 8.40 -12.51
C TRP A 266 29.84 9.19 -11.52
N LEU A 267 29.25 9.80 -10.50
CA LEU A 267 29.98 10.60 -9.52
C LEU A 267 30.85 9.75 -8.59
N GLY A 268 30.30 8.61 -8.14
CA GLY A 268 31.01 7.64 -7.31
C GLY A 268 32.15 6.98 -8.08
N GLY A 269 31.89 6.51 -9.31
CA GLY A 269 32.89 5.90 -10.17
C GLY A 269 34.07 6.82 -10.47
N ARG A 270 33.82 8.11 -10.75
CA ARG A 270 34.91 9.11 -10.89
C ARG A 270 35.78 9.22 -9.64
N ARG A 271 35.18 9.16 -8.44
CA ARG A 271 35.95 9.22 -7.18
C ARG A 271 36.70 7.94 -6.88
N VAL A 272 36.16 6.78 -7.24
CA VAL A 272 36.89 5.50 -7.18
C VAL A 272 38.08 5.53 -8.12
N ILE A 273 37.93 6.00 -9.37
CA ILE A 273 39.05 6.14 -10.36
C ILE A 273 40.11 7.09 -9.81
N ASN A 274 39.74 8.17 -9.13
CA ASN A 274 40.66 9.14 -8.54
C ASN A 274 41.30 8.66 -7.22
N GLY A 275 40.90 7.50 -6.69
CA GLY A 275 41.43 6.95 -5.43
C GLY A 275 40.77 7.51 -4.14
N ASP A 276 39.73 8.33 -4.27
CA ASP A 276 39.04 8.98 -3.13
C ASP A 276 38.03 8.05 -2.42
N LEU A 277 37.66 6.95 -3.04
CA LEU A 277 36.68 5.97 -2.53
C LEU A 277 37.13 4.54 -2.83
N SER A 278 36.76 3.59 -1.96
CA SER A 278 36.91 2.17 -2.24
C SER A 278 35.91 1.69 -3.30
N LEU A 279 36.17 0.56 -3.93
CA LEU A 279 35.29 -0.05 -4.93
C LEU A 279 34.00 -0.58 -4.32
N GLY A 280 34.06 -1.11 -3.11
CA GLY A 280 32.93 -1.58 -2.33
C GLY A 280 32.27 -0.43 -1.57
#